data_3a8166d3a994d07715be89632b77acf1
#
_entry.id   3a8166d3a994d07715be89632b77acf1
#
_cell.length_a   1.000
_cell.length_b   1.000
_cell.length_c   1.000
_cell.angle_alpha   90.00
_cell.angle_beta   90.00
_cell.angle_gamma   90.00
#
_symmetry.space_group_name_H-M   'P 1'
#
loop_
_entity.id
_entity.type
_entity.pdbx_description
1 polymer ?
#
loop_
_entity_poly.entity_id
_entity_poly.type
_entity_poly.pdbx_seq_one_letter_code
_entity_poly.pdbx_strand_id
1 'polypeptide(L)'
;SITHGACASRPGLVHTNILGRRLDMPIVNLGFSGNGRMDQAVGDYLVQVDAAAYVIDCLPNMQPADVTAKCIPLVKQIRATRPTTPILLVEDRRFTNDWITPAKHEFHTKNHAALRAAFDSLTQQGVGNLHYIEGDHLYGDDTEGATDASHANDLGFMRQANIFEPVLKQALGL
;
A
#
# COMPACT_ATOMS: atom_id res chain seq x y z
N SER A 1 0.02 10.41 -2.20
CA SER A 1 1.28 11.21 -2.21
C SER A 1 2.50 10.38 -1.78
N ILE A 2 2.36 9.46 -0.83
CA ILE A 2 3.48 8.63 -0.35
C ILE A 2 4.00 7.75 -1.48
N THR A 3 3.14 6.95 -2.11
CA THR A 3 3.51 6.11 -3.25
C THR A 3 4.03 6.93 -4.44
N HIS A 4 3.49 8.14 -4.64
CA HIS A 4 3.98 9.10 -5.63
C HIS A 4 5.44 9.51 -5.38
N GLY A 5 5.86 9.56 -4.12
CA GLY A 5 7.22 9.93 -3.72
C GLY A 5 7.36 11.36 -3.21
N ALA A 6 6.28 11.96 -2.71
CA ALA A 6 6.37 13.26 -2.03
C ALA A 6 7.40 13.19 -0.90
N CYS A 7 8.24 14.20 -0.79
CA CYS A 7 9.34 14.33 0.17
C CYS A 7 10.55 13.37 -0.03
N ALA A 8 10.59 12.57 -1.08
CA ALA A 8 11.83 11.94 -1.50
C ALA A 8 12.82 13.01 -2.00
N SER A 9 14.10 12.93 -1.61
CA SER A 9 15.12 13.88 -2.08
C SER A 9 15.38 13.76 -3.60
N ARG A 10 15.07 12.61 -4.18
CA ARG A 10 15.12 12.33 -5.61
C ARG A 10 14.22 11.14 -5.97
N PRO A 11 13.74 11.02 -7.22
CA PRO A 11 12.84 9.94 -7.64
C PRO A 11 13.37 8.52 -7.35
N GLY A 12 14.68 8.32 -7.48
CA GLY A 12 15.31 7.01 -7.24
C GLY A 12 15.28 6.53 -5.78
N LEU A 13 14.90 7.39 -4.82
CA LEU A 13 14.80 7.04 -3.40
C LEU A 13 13.36 6.77 -2.93
N VAL A 14 12.37 6.88 -3.79
CA VAL A 14 11.02 6.37 -3.50
C VAL A 14 11.08 4.84 -3.37
N HIS A 15 10.37 4.29 -2.38
CA HIS A 15 10.38 2.83 -2.12
C HIS A 15 10.07 1.99 -3.36
N THR A 16 9.17 2.44 -4.22
CA THR A 16 8.84 1.76 -5.49
C THR A 16 10.07 1.62 -6.39
N ASN A 17 10.83 2.69 -6.57
CA ASN A 17 12.04 2.66 -7.41
C ASN A 17 13.21 1.92 -6.74
N ILE A 18 13.28 1.90 -5.40
CA ILE A 18 14.21 1.05 -4.65
C ILE A 18 13.89 -0.42 -4.92
N LEU A 19 12.62 -0.79 -4.80
CA LEU A 19 12.13 -2.16 -5.04
C LEU A 19 12.39 -2.59 -6.50
N GLY A 20 12.11 -1.73 -7.47
CA GLY A 20 12.39 -2.02 -8.88
C GLY A 20 13.86 -2.42 -9.13
N ARG A 21 14.80 -1.68 -8.52
CA ARG A 21 16.23 -2.01 -8.61
C ARG A 21 16.61 -3.30 -7.88
N ARG A 22 16.01 -3.56 -6.71
CA ARG A 22 16.35 -4.75 -5.91
C ARG A 22 15.78 -6.04 -6.48
N LEU A 23 14.62 -5.95 -7.11
CA LEU A 23 13.92 -7.07 -7.73
C LEU A 23 14.30 -7.25 -9.22
N ASP A 24 15.06 -6.29 -9.78
CA ASP A 24 15.34 -6.20 -11.21
C ASP A 24 14.06 -6.26 -12.07
N MET A 25 13.04 -5.51 -11.65
CA MET A 25 11.73 -5.50 -12.30
C MET A 25 11.26 -4.07 -12.56
N PRO A 26 10.61 -3.79 -13.71
CA PRO A 26 10.00 -2.50 -13.95
C PRO A 26 8.83 -2.24 -12.99
N ILE A 27 8.71 -1.01 -12.52
CA ILE A 27 7.62 -0.57 -11.65
C ILE A 27 6.77 0.46 -12.39
N VAL A 28 5.46 0.21 -12.43
CA VAL A 28 4.47 1.22 -12.83
C VAL A 28 3.94 1.90 -11.56
N ASN A 29 4.42 3.11 -11.30
CA ASN A 29 3.98 3.87 -10.12
C ASN A 29 2.74 4.70 -10.47
N LEU A 30 1.61 4.35 -9.88
CA LEU A 30 0.32 5.02 -10.02
C LEU A 30 -0.06 5.79 -8.74
N GLY A 31 0.90 6.47 -8.14
CA GLY A 31 0.66 7.37 -7.00
C GLY A 31 -0.05 8.64 -7.46
N PHE A 32 -1.33 8.80 -7.11
CA PHE A 32 -2.19 9.91 -7.52
C PHE A 32 -2.34 11.01 -6.47
N SER A 33 -1.35 11.16 -5.57
CA SER A 33 -1.43 12.09 -4.43
C SER A 33 -2.69 11.82 -3.60
N GLY A 34 -3.49 12.82 -3.21
CA GLY A 34 -4.72 12.64 -2.43
C GLY A 34 -5.87 11.88 -3.13
N ASN A 35 -5.71 11.48 -4.39
CA ASN A 35 -6.76 10.87 -5.21
C ASN A 35 -6.64 9.35 -5.39
N GLY A 36 -5.64 8.70 -4.82
CA GLY A 36 -5.56 7.24 -4.76
C GLY A 36 -6.54 6.69 -3.71
N ARG A 37 -7.76 6.29 -4.12
CA ARG A 37 -8.88 5.96 -3.22
C ARG A 37 -9.63 4.70 -3.59
N MET A 38 -8.98 3.74 -4.21
CA MET A 38 -9.59 2.46 -4.64
C MET A 38 -10.82 2.66 -5.56
N ASP A 39 -10.81 3.67 -6.43
CA ASP A 39 -11.93 3.94 -7.31
C ASP A 39 -11.98 2.91 -8.45
N GLN A 40 -13.16 2.34 -8.70
CA GLN A 40 -13.37 1.32 -9.73
C GLN A 40 -13.02 1.82 -11.14
N ALA A 41 -13.27 3.09 -11.43
CA ALA A 41 -12.88 3.68 -12.72
C ALA A 41 -11.35 3.64 -12.95
N VAL A 42 -10.54 3.74 -11.87
CA VAL A 42 -9.09 3.50 -11.95
C VAL A 42 -8.80 2.01 -12.11
N GLY A 43 -9.58 1.16 -11.47
CA GLY A 43 -9.52 -0.29 -11.62
C GLY A 43 -9.68 -0.75 -13.07
N ASP A 44 -10.55 -0.10 -13.87
CA ASP A 44 -10.75 -0.41 -15.30
C ASP A 44 -9.48 -0.21 -16.14
N TYR A 45 -8.64 0.74 -15.78
CA TYR A 45 -7.32 0.94 -16.40
C TYR A 45 -6.25 0.04 -15.79
N LEU A 46 -6.30 -0.15 -14.48
CA LEU A 46 -5.33 -0.98 -13.76
C LEU A 46 -5.29 -2.42 -14.31
N VAL A 47 -6.45 -3.01 -14.57
CA VAL A 47 -6.55 -4.39 -15.09
C VAL A 47 -6.00 -4.56 -16.52
N GLN A 48 -5.80 -3.47 -17.26
CA GLN A 48 -5.21 -3.49 -18.59
C GLN A 48 -3.66 -3.62 -18.53
N VAL A 49 -3.06 -3.29 -17.40
CA VAL A 49 -1.61 -3.47 -17.20
C VAL A 49 -1.35 -4.94 -16.91
N ASP A 50 -0.51 -5.57 -17.71
CA ASP A 50 -0.07 -6.95 -17.48
C ASP A 50 1.06 -6.97 -16.44
N ALA A 51 0.67 -6.86 -15.18
CA ALA A 51 1.59 -6.76 -14.06
C ALA A 51 1.89 -8.13 -13.43
N ALA A 52 3.12 -8.33 -12.97
CA ALA A 52 3.52 -9.50 -12.19
C ALA A 52 2.86 -9.51 -10.78
N ALA A 53 2.56 -8.34 -10.22
CA ALA A 53 1.80 -8.17 -8.99
C ALA A 53 1.13 -6.79 -8.96
N TYR A 54 0.00 -6.70 -8.25
CA TYR A 54 -0.69 -5.43 -7.96
C TYR A 54 -0.52 -5.08 -6.49
N VAL A 55 -0.06 -3.87 -6.21
CA VAL A 55 0.08 -3.36 -4.84
C VAL A 55 -0.92 -2.24 -4.62
N ILE A 56 -1.88 -2.46 -3.74
CA ILE A 56 -2.96 -1.51 -3.42
C ILE A 56 -2.59 -0.76 -2.13
N ASP A 57 -2.13 0.46 -2.29
CA ASP A 57 -1.58 1.32 -1.24
C ASP A 57 -2.32 2.67 -1.21
N CYS A 58 -3.60 2.62 -0.85
CA CYS A 58 -4.52 3.75 -0.94
C CYS A 58 -4.97 4.32 0.42
N LEU A 59 -4.77 3.60 1.53
CA LEU A 59 -5.33 3.93 2.83
C LEU A 59 -5.03 5.35 3.33
N PRO A 60 -3.84 5.93 3.11
CA PRO A 60 -3.57 7.30 3.54
C PRO A 60 -4.57 8.36 3.07
N ASN A 61 -5.29 8.07 1.98
CA ASN A 61 -6.26 8.99 1.37
C ASN A 61 -7.73 8.62 1.66
N MET A 62 -7.98 7.62 2.50
CA MET A 62 -9.32 7.03 2.67
C MET A 62 -9.79 7.12 4.12
N GLN A 63 -11.10 7.24 4.29
CA GLN A 63 -11.74 7.03 5.60
C GLN A 63 -12.05 5.53 5.78
N PRO A 64 -12.20 5.02 7.01
CA PRO A 64 -12.52 3.61 7.26
C PRO A 64 -13.77 3.11 6.49
N ALA A 65 -14.79 3.96 6.37
CA ALA A 65 -16.01 3.65 5.62
C ALA A 65 -15.74 3.47 4.11
N ASP A 66 -14.82 4.27 3.54
CA ASP A 66 -14.42 4.13 2.15
C ASP A 66 -13.66 2.83 1.91
N VAL A 67 -12.76 2.46 2.83
CA VAL A 67 -12.01 1.18 2.76
C VAL A 67 -12.99 0.02 2.77
N THR A 68 -13.95 0.02 3.70
CA THR A 68 -14.99 -1.00 3.79
C THR A 68 -15.82 -1.11 2.51
N ALA A 69 -16.16 0.03 1.90
CA ALA A 69 -17.01 0.06 0.70
C ALA A 69 -16.26 -0.33 -0.59
N LYS A 70 -14.97 -0.01 -0.71
CA LYS A 70 -14.25 -0.03 -1.99
C LYS A 70 -13.22 -1.15 -2.13
N CYS A 71 -12.64 -1.66 -1.04
CA CYS A 71 -11.54 -2.61 -1.10
C CYS A 71 -11.97 -3.93 -1.77
N ILE A 72 -13.03 -4.57 -1.28
CA ILE A 72 -13.53 -5.82 -1.84
C ILE A 72 -13.95 -5.68 -3.30
N PRO A 73 -14.72 -4.66 -3.72
CA PRO A 73 -15.05 -4.44 -5.13
C PRO A 73 -13.82 -4.32 -6.03
N LEU A 74 -12.81 -3.53 -5.64
CA LEU A 74 -11.59 -3.38 -6.45
C LEU A 74 -10.81 -4.71 -6.58
N VAL A 75 -10.64 -5.45 -5.50
CA VAL A 75 -9.96 -6.76 -5.55
C VAL A 75 -10.71 -7.74 -6.45
N LYS A 76 -12.03 -7.79 -6.36
CA LYS A 76 -12.86 -8.63 -7.24
C LYS A 76 -12.79 -8.20 -8.71
N GLN A 77 -12.75 -6.91 -8.98
CA GLN A 77 -12.55 -6.37 -10.32
C GLN A 77 -11.20 -6.82 -10.91
N ILE A 78 -10.12 -6.71 -10.14
CA ILE A 78 -8.80 -7.19 -10.59
C ILE A 78 -8.86 -8.71 -10.82
N ARG A 79 -9.43 -9.49 -9.92
CA ARG A 79 -9.54 -10.96 -10.04
C ARG A 79 -10.33 -11.42 -11.23
N ALA A 80 -11.37 -10.69 -11.64
CA ALA A 80 -12.17 -11.02 -12.81
C ALA A 80 -11.34 -11.05 -14.12
N THR A 81 -10.31 -10.21 -14.21
CA THR A 81 -9.42 -10.12 -15.37
C THR A 81 -8.08 -10.83 -15.14
N ARG A 82 -7.60 -10.83 -13.91
CA ARG A 82 -6.28 -11.37 -13.48
C ARG A 82 -6.48 -12.41 -12.38
N PRO A 83 -6.91 -13.61 -12.70
CA PRO A 83 -7.39 -14.59 -11.72
C PRO A 83 -6.29 -15.08 -10.75
N THR A 84 -5.04 -15.10 -11.17
CA THR A 84 -3.91 -15.67 -10.41
C THR A 84 -2.83 -14.67 -10.03
N THR A 85 -2.83 -13.46 -10.60
CA THR A 85 -1.79 -12.45 -10.31
C THR A 85 -1.82 -12.07 -8.83
N PRO A 86 -0.68 -12.02 -8.11
CA PRO A 86 -0.62 -11.58 -6.73
C PRO A 86 -1.22 -10.19 -6.53
N ILE A 87 -2.01 -10.01 -5.47
CA ILE A 87 -2.50 -8.71 -5.02
C ILE A 87 -2.02 -8.52 -3.58
N LEU A 88 -1.34 -7.41 -3.32
CA LEU A 88 -0.89 -7.02 -2.00
C LEU A 88 -1.75 -5.86 -1.50
N LEU A 89 -2.38 -6.02 -0.33
CA LEU A 89 -3.09 -4.94 0.37
C LEU A 89 -2.15 -4.35 1.42
N VAL A 90 -2.02 -3.04 1.43
CA VAL A 90 -1.06 -2.32 2.28
C VAL A 90 -1.82 -1.44 3.26
N GLU A 91 -1.55 -1.60 4.55
CA GLU A 91 -2.05 -0.71 5.59
C GLU A 91 -1.44 0.70 5.48
N ASP A 92 -2.14 1.66 6.04
CA ASP A 92 -1.64 3.02 6.23
C ASP A 92 -0.44 3.04 7.19
N ARG A 93 0.53 3.91 6.90
CA ARG A 93 1.66 4.15 7.80
C ARG A 93 1.18 4.99 8.97
N ARG A 94 1.56 4.61 10.19
CA ARG A 94 1.33 5.48 11.32
C ARG A 94 2.13 6.76 11.18
N PHE A 95 1.52 7.88 11.53
CA PHE A 95 2.24 9.15 11.56
C PHE A 95 3.34 9.10 12.62
N THR A 96 4.49 9.66 12.31
CA THR A 96 5.63 9.67 13.25
C THR A 96 5.37 10.48 14.52
N ASN A 97 4.26 11.22 14.59
CA ASN A 97 3.80 11.97 15.75
C ASN A 97 2.45 11.47 16.30
N ASP A 98 2.01 10.27 15.95
CA ASP A 98 0.69 9.77 16.37
C ASP A 98 0.62 9.53 17.89
N TRP A 99 1.77 9.31 18.54
CA TRP A 99 1.90 9.16 19.99
C TRP A 99 1.48 10.40 20.78
N ILE A 100 1.53 11.60 20.17
CA ILE A 100 1.04 12.87 20.75
C ILE A 100 -0.27 13.35 20.11
N THR A 101 -0.79 12.62 19.12
CA THR A 101 -2.02 12.96 18.39
C THR A 101 -3.02 11.81 18.44
N PRO A 102 -3.73 11.60 19.58
CA PRO A 102 -4.60 10.43 19.77
C PRO A 102 -5.64 10.23 18.66
N ALA A 103 -6.19 11.32 18.12
CA ALA A 103 -7.14 11.25 17.01
C ALA A 103 -6.53 10.66 15.72
N LYS A 104 -5.24 10.89 15.46
CA LYS A 104 -4.53 10.29 14.33
C LYS A 104 -4.24 8.82 14.58
N HIS A 105 -3.80 8.48 15.79
CA HIS A 105 -3.62 7.09 16.19
C HIS A 105 -4.92 6.27 16.02
N GLU A 106 -6.03 6.80 16.51
CA GLU A 106 -7.35 6.16 16.36
C GLU A 106 -7.77 6.02 14.89
N PHE A 107 -7.52 7.05 14.08
CA PHE A 107 -7.80 7.04 12.65
C PHE A 107 -7.06 5.89 11.93
N HIS A 108 -5.75 5.76 12.13
CA HIS A 108 -4.96 4.69 11.54
C HIS A 108 -5.44 3.31 12.03
N THR A 109 -5.72 3.17 13.34
CA THR A 109 -6.23 1.92 13.91
C THR A 109 -7.54 1.49 13.26
N LYS A 110 -8.47 2.42 13.03
CA LYS A 110 -9.74 2.13 12.33
C LYS A 110 -9.53 1.78 10.86
N ASN A 111 -8.61 2.45 10.17
CA ASN A 111 -8.29 2.13 8.78
C ASN A 111 -7.65 0.74 8.65
N HIS A 112 -6.70 0.39 9.52
CA HIS A 112 -6.10 -0.94 9.57
C HIS A 112 -7.18 -2.01 9.81
N ALA A 113 -8.05 -1.81 10.80
CA ALA A 113 -9.15 -2.75 11.09
C ALA A 113 -10.08 -2.93 9.88
N ALA A 114 -10.42 -1.86 9.16
CA ALA A 114 -11.27 -1.93 7.98
C ALA A 114 -10.60 -2.72 6.84
N LEU A 115 -9.30 -2.50 6.59
CA LEU A 115 -8.55 -3.24 5.56
C LEU A 115 -8.39 -4.72 5.95
N ARG A 116 -8.07 -5.00 7.21
CA ARG A 116 -7.94 -6.37 7.72
C ARG A 116 -9.25 -7.13 7.56
N ALA A 117 -10.37 -6.53 7.93
CA ALA A 117 -11.69 -7.13 7.75
C ALA A 117 -12.01 -7.44 6.27
N ALA A 118 -11.62 -6.56 5.35
CA ALA A 118 -11.77 -6.79 3.92
C ALA A 118 -10.87 -7.95 3.43
N PHE A 119 -9.62 -8.01 3.87
CA PHE A 119 -8.68 -9.09 3.58
C PHE A 119 -9.20 -10.44 4.08
N ASP A 120 -9.63 -10.51 5.34
CA ASP A 120 -10.14 -11.73 5.95
C ASP A 120 -11.41 -12.23 5.23
N SER A 121 -12.32 -11.30 4.90
CA SER A 121 -13.53 -11.61 4.13
C SER A 121 -13.21 -12.18 2.74
N LEU A 122 -12.25 -11.57 2.01
CA LEU A 122 -11.81 -12.07 0.70
C LEU A 122 -11.17 -13.44 0.80
N THR A 123 -10.35 -13.68 1.81
CA THR A 123 -9.71 -14.97 2.08
C THR A 123 -10.76 -16.04 2.39
N GLN A 124 -11.75 -15.74 3.23
CA GLN A 124 -12.88 -16.65 3.53
C GLN A 124 -13.73 -16.96 2.29
N GLN A 125 -13.83 -16.04 1.34
CA GLN A 125 -14.50 -16.24 0.05
C GLN A 125 -13.64 -17.05 -0.95
N GLY A 126 -12.45 -17.50 -0.57
CA GLY A 126 -11.56 -18.29 -1.42
C GLY A 126 -10.77 -17.47 -2.44
N VAL A 127 -10.64 -16.16 -2.26
CA VAL A 127 -9.80 -15.34 -3.11
C VAL A 127 -8.34 -15.66 -2.83
N GLY A 128 -7.73 -16.41 -3.74
CA GLY A 128 -6.33 -16.85 -3.63
C GLY A 128 -5.32 -15.77 -4.01
N ASN A 129 -4.04 -16.03 -3.69
CA ASN A 129 -2.89 -15.19 -4.04
C ASN A 129 -3.04 -13.73 -3.59
N LEU A 130 -3.58 -13.57 -2.37
CA LEU A 130 -3.78 -12.30 -1.69
C LEU A 130 -2.78 -12.18 -0.54
N HIS A 131 -2.03 -11.10 -0.50
CA HIS A 131 -0.99 -10.83 0.49
C HIS A 131 -1.30 -9.56 1.25
N TYR A 132 -0.66 -9.39 2.42
CA TYR A 132 -0.92 -8.28 3.31
C TYR A 132 0.36 -7.68 3.84
N ILE A 133 0.42 -6.35 3.93
CA ILE A 133 1.54 -5.62 4.50
C ILE A 133 1.00 -4.75 5.63
N GLU A 134 1.49 -4.99 6.84
CA GLU A 134 1.12 -4.23 8.03
C GLU A 134 1.77 -2.85 8.03
N GLY A 135 1.06 -1.86 8.58
CA GLY A 135 1.44 -0.45 8.50
C GLY A 135 2.33 0.05 9.63
N ASP A 136 2.26 -0.59 10.79
CA ASP A 136 2.79 -0.05 12.05
C ASP A 136 4.28 0.30 12.01
N HIS A 137 5.10 -0.51 11.32
CA HIS A 137 6.56 -0.34 11.27
C HIS A 137 7.10 0.19 9.94
N LEU A 138 6.23 0.61 9.00
CA LEU A 138 6.66 1.05 7.67
C LEU A 138 7.58 2.28 7.69
N TYR A 139 7.50 3.11 8.72
CA TYR A 139 8.42 4.24 8.93
C TYR A 139 9.50 3.96 9.98
N GLY A 140 9.49 2.77 10.63
CA GLY A 140 10.30 2.45 11.80
C GLY A 140 9.70 3.00 13.10
N ASP A 141 10.38 2.74 14.22
CA ASP A 141 9.84 2.99 15.56
C ASP A 141 10.51 4.18 16.28
N ASP A 142 11.39 4.90 15.57
CA ASP A 142 12.20 6.01 16.11
C ASP A 142 11.65 7.40 15.77
N THR A 143 10.50 7.47 15.09
CA THR A 143 9.85 8.69 14.62
C THR A 143 10.58 9.48 13.52
N GLU A 144 11.69 8.96 12.96
CA GLU A 144 12.56 9.66 12.00
C GLU A 144 12.18 9.39 10.52
N GLY A 145 11.20 8.52 10.24
CA GLY A 145 10.88 8.06 8.89
C GLY A 145 10.07 9.02 8.03
N ALA A 146 9.65 10.19 8.54
CA ALA A 146 8.81 11.13 7.80
C ALA A 146 9.29 12.58 7.94
N THR A 147 8.98 13.41 6.92
CA THR A 147 9.36 14.83 6.88
C THR A 147 8.38 15.71 7.65
N ASP A 148 7.07 15.42 7.53
CA ASP A 148 5.97 16.20 8.09
C ASP A 148 5.03 15.35 8.94
N ALA A 149 5.57 14.31 9.53
CA ALA A 149 4.91 13.23 10.24
C ALA A 149 4.13 12.24 9.34
N SER A 150 3.71 12.63 8.15
CA SER A 150 2.88 11.83 7.22
C SER A 150 3.65 11.31 6.01
N HIS A 151 4.45 12.17 5.37
CA HIS A 151 5.15 11.84 4.14
C HIS A 151 6.58 11.35 4.42
N ALA A 152 6.89 10.17 3.90
CA ALA A 152 8.20 9.56 4.07
C ALA A 152 9.32 10.47 3.56
N ASN A 153 10.40 10.56 4.33
CA ASN A 153 11.71 10.99 3.84
C ASN A 153 12.48 9.80 3.24
N ASP A 154 13.72 10.00 2.82
CA ASP A 154 14.53 8.93 2.21
C ASP A 154 14.70 7.71 3.14
N LEU A 155 14.83 7.93 4.45
CA LEU A 155 14.94 6.87 5.45
C LEU A 155 13.63 6.06 5.52
N GLY A 156 12.49 6.73 5.59
CA GLY A 156 11.18 6.08 5.60
C GLY A 156 10.91 5.30 4.31
N PHE A 157 11.30 5.82 3.15
CA PHE A 157 11.20 5.08 1.90
C PHE A 157 12.08 3.83 1.86
N MET A 158 13.30 3.92 2.41
CA MET A 158 14.18 2.77 2.53
C MET A 158 13.58 1.69 3.46
N ARG A 159 13.01 2.10 4.59
CA ARG A 159 12.33 1.21 5.55
C ARG A 159 11.12 0.53 4.92
N GLN A 160 10.28 1.27 4.22
CA GLN A 160 9.17 0.69 3.47
C GLN A 160 9.67 -0.36 2.46
N ALA A 161 10.70 -0.04 1.68
CA ALA A 161 11.26 -1.00 0.73
C ALA A 161 11.75 -2.29 1.42
N ASN A 162 12.36 -2.18 2.61
CA ASN A 162 12.83 -3.33 3.38
C ASN A 162 11.68 -4.25 3.83
N ILE A 163 10.50 -3.69 4.12
CA ILE A 163 9.32 -4.46 4.54
C ILE A 163 8.57 -5.02 3.34
N PHE A 164 8.45 -4.26 2.25
CA PHE A 164 7.76 -4.69 1.04
C PHE A 164 8.51 -5.80 0.30
N GLU A 165 9.84 -5.73 0.25
CA GLU A 165 10.68 -6.65 -0.54
C GLU A 165 10.43 -8.13 -0.22
N PRO A 166 10.49 -8.60 1.03
CA PRO A 166 10.27 -10.02 1.34
C PRO A 166 8.86 -10.49 0.99
N VAL A 167 7.83 -9.65 1.19
CA VAL A 167 6.45 -9.99 0.84
C VAL A 167 6.28 -10.08 -0.67
N LEU A 168 6.89 -9.15 -1.42
CA LEU A 168 6.89 -9.19 -2.89
C LEU A 168 7.65 -10.41 -3.42
N LYS A 169 8.82 -10.73 -2.87
CA LYS A 169 9.57 -11.94 -3.26
C LYS A 169 8.74 -13.20 -3.04
N GLN A 170 8.10 -13.33 -1.88
CA GLN A 170 7.21 -14.46 -1.60
C GLN A 170 6.04 -14.51 -2.60
N ALA A 171 5.40 -13.39 -2.86
CA ALA A 171 4.26 -13.30 -3.78
C ALA A 171 4.65 -13.66 -5.23
N LEU A 172 5.86 -13.30 -5.64
CA LEU A 172 6.39 -13.52 -6.99
C LEU A 172 7.11 -14.88 -7.14
N GLY A 173 7.35 -15.61 -6.04
CA GLY A 173 8.09 -16.88 -6.07
C GLY A 173 9.60 -16.70 -6.31
N LEU A 174 10.19 -15.60 -5.83
CA LEU A 174 11.61 -15.24 -5.97
C LEU A 174 12.45 -15.60 -4.74
#